data_ffc506631a894c0e84ef471d228ac6bc
#
_entry.id   ffc506631a894c0e84ef471d228ac6bc
#
_cell.length_a   1.000
_cell.length_b   1.000
_cell.length_c   1.000
_cell.angle_alpha   90.00
_cell.angle_beta   90.00
_cell.angle_gamma   90.00
#
_symmetry.space_group_name_H-M   'P 1'
#
loop_
_entity.id
_entity.type
_entity.pdbx_description
1 polymer ?
#
loop_
_entity_poly.entity_id
_entity_poly.type
_entity_poly.pdbx_seq_one_letter_code
_entity_poly.pdbx_strand_id
1 'polypeptide(L)'
;MHFGIYGINQGAAADPEVAVGLAQLAEELGFDSLWTAGDLALPDPKPHPYAAAPATPVVHPALCLGALAEHTDHLLLVLGASEGCAQDALLWAKLGASLDHWSDGRGQLLLPPGFAADAGQGLEAEWLEALRSLWGSDVPAVEGRFHPLSNLQAAPRPIQGARLPLWVQGRSAVAVRTALQAGKGWLCPGEDLETVAEGMAMLAEEEARSERSSALGLLEVSVLAGALPSPEDLEAYEELGVDRLVLRLPPDRAQVLEAFLEDVAEAYFDDFLDEPEG
;
A
#
# COMPACT_ATOMS: atom_id res chain seq x y z
N MET A 1 12.55 -3.82 11.91
CA MET A 1 11.56 -3.05 11.10
C MET A 1 11.60 -3.50 9.66
N HIS A 2 10.48 -3.43 8.89
CA HIS A 2 10.42 -3.71 7.46
C HIS A 2 10.56 -2.43 6.63
N PHE A 3 11.01 -2.55 5.37
CA PHE A 3 11.15 -1.42 4.46
C PHE A 3 10.46 -1.67 3.13
N GLY A 4 9.64 -0.71 2.71
CA GLY A 4 8.97 -0.73 1.41
C GLY A 4 9.30 0.50 0.58
N ILE A 5 9.00 0.43 -0.71
CA ILE A 5 9.23 1.50 -1.69
C ILE A 5 7.90 1.98 -2.23
N TYR A 6 7.66 3.30 -2.19
CA TYR A 6 6.45 3.94 -2.73
C TYR A 6 6.73 4.73 -4.00
N GLY A 7 5.83 4.61 -4.97
CA GLY A 7 5.88 5.38 -6.21
C GLY A 7 6.64 4.69 -7.34
N ILE A 8 6.80 3.36 -7.29
CA ILE A 8 7.47 2.55 -8.32
C ILE A 8 6.83 2.69 -9.73
N ASN A 9 5.69 3.34 -9.86
CA ASN A 9 4.99 3.62 -11.09
C ASN A 9 5.07 5.10 -11.55
N GLN A 10 5.94 5.91 -10.93
CA GLN A 10 6.04 7.35 -11.19
C GLN A 10 7.47 7.80 -11.55
N GLY A 11 7.58 8.96 -12.20
CA GLY A 11 8.85 9.58 -12.52
C GLY A 11 9.70 8.73 -13.45
N ALA A 12 10.98 8.52 -13.13
CA ALA A 12 11.85 7.65 -13.91
C ALA A 12 11.39 6.18 -13.89
N ALA A 13 10.79 5.73 -12.79
CA ALA A 13 10.22 4.40 -12.67
C ALA A 13 8.91 4.20 -13.47
N ALA A 14 8.42 5.21 -14.18
CA ALA A 14 7.38 5.03 -15.19
C ALA A 14 7.92 4.37 -16.48
N ASP A 15 9.24 4.33 -16.69
CA ASP A 15 9.88 3.54 -17.72
C ASP A 15 9.93 2.07 -17.28
N PRO A 16 9.45 1.11 -18.13
CA PRO A 16 9.37 -0.29 -17.75
C PRO A 16 10.72 -0.94 -17.41
N GLU A 17 11.79 -0.59 -18.13
CA GLU A 17 13.14 -1.15 -17.87
C GLU A 17 13.67 -0.65 -16.52
N VAL A 18 13.45 0.62 -16.22
CA VAL A 18 13.83 1.23 -14.93
C VAL A 18 13.02 0.60 -13.78
N ALA A 19 11.69 0.46 -13.95
CA ALA A 19 10.84 -0.13 -12.91
C ALA A 19 11.25 -1.57 -12.59
N VAL A 20 11.53 -2.39 -13.59
CA VAL A 20 12.00 -3.78 -13.43
C VAL A 20 13.35 -3.81 -12.74
N GLY A 21 14.33 -3.02 -13.19
CA GLY A 21 15.65 -2.96 -12.57
C GLY A 21 15.59 -2.55 -11.10
N LEU A 22 14.80 -1.53 -10.77
CA LEU A 22 14.61 -1.08 -9.38
C LEU A 22 13.91 -2.14 -8.52
N ALA A 23 12.92 -2.86 -9.07
CA ALA A 23 12.21 -3.90 -8.32
C ALA A 23 13.14 -5.09 -8.00
N GLN A 24 13.95 -5.53 -8.96
CA GLN A 24 14.95 -6.59 -8.76
C GLN A 24 16.03 -6.16 -7.77
N LEU A 25 16.56 -4.95 -7.92
CA LEU A 25 17.53 -4.41 -6.98
C LEU A 25 16.94 -4.31 -5.55
N ALA A 26 15.71 -3.84 -5.41
CA ALA A 26 15.05 -3.77 -4.11
C ALA A 26 14.92 -5.15 -3.45
N GLU A 27 14.57 -6.17 -4.24
CA GLU A 27 14.47 -7.55 -3.75
C GLU A 27 15.84 -8.11 -3.32
N GLU A 28 16.88 -7.90 -4.13
CA GLU A 28 18.26 -8.29 -3.84
C GLU A 28 18.80 -7.60 -2.59
N LEU A 29 18.46 -6.34 -2.37
CA LEU A 29 18.85 -5.56 -1.21
C LEU A 29 18.07 -5.91 0.07
N GLY A 30 16.96 -6.63 -0.01
CA GLY A 30 16.19 -7.06 1.15
C GLY A 30 14.99 -6.17 1.53
N PHE A 31 14.54 -5.29 0.63
CA PHE A 31 13.23 -4.63 0.81
C PHE A 31 12.10 -5.67 0.80
N ASP A 32 11.00 -5.37 1.47
CA ASP A 32 9.88 -6.32 1.61
C ASP A 32 8.68 -6.02 0.71
N SER A 33 8.54 -4.80 0.20
CA SER A 33 7.33 -4.41 -0.51
C SER A 33 7.50 -3.27 -1.50
N LEU A 34 6.74 -3.35 -2.60
CA LEU A 34 6.59 -2.29 -3.60
C LEU A 34 5.17 -1.73 -3.55
N TRP A 35 5.07 -0.42 -3.47
CA TRP A 35 3.82 0.32 -3.37
C TRP A 35 3.66 1.25 -4.55
N THR A 36 2.55 1.17 -5.24
CA THR A 36 2.23 2.14 -6.28
C THR A 36 1.52 3.35 -5.71
N ALA A 37 1.81 4.52 -6.27
CA ALA A 37 0.93 5.67 -6.12
C ALA A 37 -0.36 5.42 -6.91
N GLY A 38 -1.50 5.74 -6.31
CA GLY A 38 -2.81 5.49 -6.91
C GLY A 38 -3.21 6.48 -7.98
N ASP A 39 -2.51 7.60 -8.12
CA ASP A 39 -2.88 8.67 -9.03
C ASP A 39 -2.85 8.21 -10.49
N LEU A 40 -3.92 8.51 -11.22
CA LEU A 40 -4.00 8.33 -12.69
C LEU A 40 -3.67 9.62 -13.44
N ALA A 41 -3.79 10.75 -12.77
CA ALA A 41 -3.41 12.08 -13.23
C ALA A 41 -3.02 12.92 -12.01
N LEU A 42 -2.03 13.75 -12.18
CA LEU A 42 -1.51 14.58 -11.09
C LEU A 42 -2.17 15.96 -11.10
N PRO A 43 -2.56 16.49 -9.93
CA PRO A 43 -3.17 17.79 -9.84
C PRO A 43 -2.18 18.92 -10.14
N ASP A 44 -2.70 20.00 -10.78
CA ASP A 44 -1.97 21.23 -11.03
C ASP A 44 -2.81 22.42 -10.49
N PRO A 45 -2.31 23.18 -9.50
CA PRO A 45 -1.03 23.02 -8.81
C PRO A 45 -0.98 21.80 -7.89
N LYS A 46 0.24 21.32 -7.57
CA LYS A 46 0.41 20.20 -6.63
C LYS A 46 -0.12 20.56 -5.24
N PRO A 47 -0.84 19.64 -4.57
CA PRO A 47 -1.58 19.96 -3.35
C PRO A 47 -0.69 20.15 -2.11
N HIS A 48 0.50 19.55 -2.08
CA HIS A 48 1.45 19.67 -0.96
C HIS A 48 2.89 19.41 -1.42
N PRO A 49 3.93 19.77 -0.64
CA PRO A 49 5.34 19.71 -1.04
C PRO A 49 5.81 18.34 -1.52
N TYR A 50 5.29 17.27 -0.90
CA TYR A 50 5.67 15.87 -1.21
C TYR A 50 4.86 15.25 -2.35
N ALA A 51 3.86 15.94 -2.88
CA ALA A 51 3.14 15.47 -4.07
C ALA A 51 4.08 15.48 -5.28
N ALA A 52 3.91 14.54 -6.19
CA ALA A 52 4.60 14.54 -7.46
C ALA A 52 4.30 15.83 -8.25
N ALA A 53 5.25 16.29 -9.05
CA ALA A 53 5.04 17.46 -9.89
C ALA A 53 3.99 17.14 -10.97
N PRO A 54 3.16 18.12 -11.41
CA PRO A 54 2.08 17.87 -12.37
C PRO A 54 2.53 17.22 -13.69
N ALA A 55 3.78 17.46 -14.10
CA ALA A 55 4.35 16.89 -15.31
C ALA A 55 5.07 15.55 -15.11
N THR A 56 5.07 14.99 -13.91
CA THR A 56 5.69 13.68 -13.63
C THR A 56 4.96 12.59 -14.39
N PRO A 57 5.66 11.75 -15.17
CA PRO A 57 5.03 10.59 -15.81
C PRO A 57 4.44 9.63 -14.78
N VAL A 58 3.27 9.08 -15.06
CA VAL A 58 2.61 8.09 -14.21
C VAL A 58 2.10 6.96 -15.08
N VAL A 59 2.51 5.74 -14.76
CA VAL A 59 1.96 4.51 -15.36
C VAL A 59 0.82 3.99 -14.50
N HIS A 60 -0.18 3.39 -15.14
CA HIS A 60 -1.32 2.81 -14.41
C HIS A 60 -0.82 1.77 -13.37
N PRO A 61 -1.17 1.92 -12.09
CA PRO A 61 -0.64 1.11 -11.00
C PRO A 61 -0.72 -0.40 -11.23
N ALA A 62 -1.89 -0.89 -11.66
CA ALA A 62 -2.10 -2.33 -11.88
C ALA A 62 -1.28 -2.89 -13.05
N LEU A 63 -1.01 -2.10 -14.10
CA LEU A 63 -0.16 -2.53 -15.21
C LEU A 63 1.30 -2.59 -14.78
N CYS A 64 1.76 -1.62 -14.00
CA CYS A 64 3.09 -1.60 -13.44
C CYS A 64 3.32 -2.85 -12.56
N LEU A 65 2.50 -3.05 -11.53
CA LEU A 65 2.67 -4.22 -10.63
C LEU A 65 2.46 -5.56 -11.35
N GLY A 66 1.57 -5.63 -12.33
CA GLY A 66 1.41 -6.85 -13.14
C GLY A 66 2.68 -7.21 -13.91
N ALA A 67 3.42 -6.22 -14.42
CA ALA A 67 4.73 -6.45 -15.04
C ALA A 67 5.79 -6.84 -14.01
N LEU A 68 5.85 -6.15 -12.87
CA LEU A 68 6.83 -6.43 -11.82
C LEU A 68 6.62 -7.80 -11.14
N ALA A 69 5.39 -8.30 -11.10
CA ALA A 69 5.07 -9.61 -10.54
C ALA A 69 5.84 -10.77 -11.19
N GLU A 70 6.12 -10.67 -12.49
CA GLU A 70 6.89 -11.67 -13.25
C GLU A 70 8.41 -11.58 -13.01
N HIS A 71 8.89 -10.43 -12.50
CA HIS A 71 10.31 -10.12 -12.34
C HIS A 71 10.80 -10.13 -10.90
N THR A 72 9.92 -10.48 -9.96
CA THR A 72 10.20 -10.54 -8.51
C THR A 72 9.60 -11.81 -7.91
N ASP A 73 10.21 -12.35 -6.85
CA ASP A 73 9.80 -13.62 -6.23
C ASP A 73 9.19 -13.43 -4.83
N HIS A 74 9.62 -12.42 -4.06
CA HIS A 74 9.29 -12.29 -2.63
C HIS A 74 8.60 -10.97 -2.25
N LEU A 75 8.83 -9.90 -3.01
CA LEU A 75 8.27 -8.58 -2.71
C LEU A 75 6.75 -8.59 -2.68
N LEU A 76 6.17 -8.05 -1.63
CA LEU A 76 4.74 -7.76 -1.56
C LEU A 76 4.41 -6.64 -2.56
N LEU A 77 3.34 -6.81 -3.32
CA LEU A 77 2.94 -5.89 -4.37
C LEU A 77 1.64 -5.16 -3.96
N VAL A 78 1.77 -3.91 -3.54
CA VAL A 78 0.66 -3.15 -2.97
C VAL A 78 0.10 -2.18 -4.00
N LEU A 79 -1.09 -2.51 -4.52
CA LEU A 79 -1.79 -1.73 -5.53
C LEU A 79 -2.52 -0.54 -4.90
N GLY A 80 -2.00 0.66 -5.16
CA GLY A 80 -2.63 1.91 -4.76
C GLY A 80 -3.84 2.28 -5.62
N ALA A 81 -4.87 2.83 -4.98
CA ALA A 81 -6.06 3.36 -5.62
C ALA A 81 -6.11 4.89 -5.56
N SER A 82 -6.52 5.54 -6.63
CA SER A 82 -6.90 6.95 -6.59
C SER A 82 -8.30 7.13 -6.00
N GLU A 83 -8.56 8.28 -5.39
CA GLU A 83 -9.86 8.60 -4.76
C GLU A 83 -11.06 8.39 -5.71
N GLY A 84 -10.92 8.72 -7.00
CA GLY A 84 -11.98 8.57 -7.99
C GLY A 84 -12.20 7.14 -8.49
N CYS A 85 -11.21 6.26 -8.39
CA CYS A 85 -11.26 4.90 -8.94
C CYS A 85 -11.72 3.84 -7.94
N ALA A 86 -11.66 4.13 -6.64
CA ALA A 86 -12.05 3.19 -5.59
C ALA A 86 -13.57 2.89 -5.54
N GLN A 87 -14.38 3.59 -6.34
CA GLN A 87 -15.84 3.46 -6.26
C GLN A 87 -16.38 2.17 -6.90
N ASP A 88 -15.67 1.52 -7.82
CA ASP A 88 -16.13 0.29 -8.46
C ASP A 88 -15.57 -0.95 -7.76
N ALA A 89 -16.37 -1.53 -6.86
CA ALA A 89 -16.00 -2.72 -6.11
C ALA A 89 -15.70 -3.93 -7.01
N LEU A 90 -16.42 -4.10 -8.13
CA LEU A 90 -16.19 -5.20 -9.06
C LEU A 90 -14.84 -5.08 -9.77
N LEU A 91 -14.49 -3.87 -10.22
CA LEU A 91 -13.19 -3.61 -10.83
C LEU A 91 -12.06 -3.89 -9.84
N TRP A 92 -12.18 -3.37 -8.61
CA TRP A 92 -11.15 -3.57 -7.57
C TRP A 92 -11.02 -5.03 -7.15
N ALA A 93 -12.14 -5.72 -6.99
CA ALA A 93 -12.11 -7.16 -6.72
C ALA A 93 -11.36 -7.92 -7.82
N LYS A 94 -11.58 -7.54 -9.09
CA LYS A 94 -10.93 -8.18 -10.23
C LYS A 94 -9.44 -7.83 -10.30
N LEU A 95 -9.07 -6.57 -10.10
CA LEU A 95 -7.67 -6.15 -10.09
C LEU A 95 -6.89 -6.85 -8.98
N GLY A 96 -7.43 -6.87 -7.74
CA GLY A 96 -6.82 -7.55 -6.63
C GLY A 96 -6.64 -9.05 -6.87
N ALA A 97 -7.69 -9.76 -7.31
CA ALA A 97 -7.61 -11.17 -7.61
C ALA A 97 -6.62 -11.49 -8.75
N SER A 98 -6.56 -10.64 -9.77
CA SER A 98 -5.64 -10.83 -10.89
C SER A 98 -4.19 -10.61 -10.47
N LEU A 99 -3.90 -9.54 -9.73
CA LEU A 99 -2.56 -9.26 -9.20
C LEU A 99 -2.10 -10.40 -8.28
N ASP A 100 -2.99 -10.87 -7.41
CA ASP A 100 -2.72 -11.96 -6.49
C ASP A 100 -2.35 -13.26 -7.22
N HIS A 101 -3.05 -13.59 -8.30
CA HIS A 101 -2.71 -14.73 -9.16
C HIS A 101 -1.39 -14.57 -9.91
N TRP A 102 -1.12 -13.38 -10.44
CA TRP A 102 0.09 -13.15 -11.23
C TRP A 102 1.34 -13.05 -10.36
N SER A 103 1.17 -12.71 -9.09
CA SER A 103 2.25 -12.61 -8.12
C SER A 103 2.37 -13.82 -7.19
N ASP A 104 1.64 -14.91 -7.45
CA ASP A 104 1.61 -16.11 -6.61
C ASP A 104 1.32 -15.81 -5.12
N GLY A 105 0.27 -15.00 -4.87
CA GLY A 105 -0.20 -14.69 -3.52
C GLY A 105 0.50 -13.51 -2.82
N ARG A 106 1.22 -12.65 -3.56
CA ARG A 106 1.90 -11.45 -3.01
C ARG A 106 1.11 -10.16 -3.22
N GLY A 107 -0.03 -10.21 -3.93
CA GLY A 107 -0.87 -9.05 -4.23
C GLY A 107 -1.58 -8.51 -2.99
N GLN A 108 -1.60 -7.19 -2.82
CA GLN A 108 -2.33 -6.48 -1.76
C GLN A 108 -2.96 -5.21 -2.32
N LEU A 109 -3.95 -4.65 -1.65
CA LEU A 109 -4.63 -3.42 -2.06
C LEU A 109 -4.43 -2.32 -1.02
N LEU A 110 -4.17 -1.10 -1.49
CA LEU A 110 -4.13 0.11 -0.66
C LEU A 110 -5.34 0.98 -1.01
N LEU A 111 -6.22 1.18 -0.04
CA LEU A 111 -7.36 2.08 -0.15
C LEU A 111 -6.90 3.53 -0.03
N PRO A 112 -7.42 4.43 -0.90
CA PRO A 112 -6.97 5.81 -0.93
C PRO A 112 -7.37 6.60 0.32
N PRO A 113 -6.67 7.70 0.63
CA PRO A 113 -7.14 8.67 1.58
C PRO A 113 -8.54 9.17 1.17
N GLY A 114 -9.43 9.32 2.11
CA GLY A 114 -10.79 9.80 1.81
C GLY A 114 -11.79 8.71 1.42
N PHE A 115 -11.37 7.48 1.12
CA PHE A 115 -12.27 6.36 0.90
C PHE A 115 -13.25 6.20 2.08
N ALA A 116 -12.76 6.40 3.28
CA ALA A 116 -13.53 6.35 4.51
C ALA A 116 -14.23 7.68 4.89
N ALA A 117 -14.05 8.77 4.13
CA ALA A 117 -14.61 10.08 4.47
C ALA A 117 -16.15 10.13 4.37
N ASP A 118 -16.73 9.30 3.49
CA ASP A 118 -18.17 9.18 3.30
C ASP A 118 -18.84 8.10 4.19
N ALA A 119 -18.14 7.63 5.22
CA ALA A 119 -18.57 6.53 6.11
C ALA A 119 -19.97 6.73 6.74
N GLY A 120 -20.48 7.94 6.77
CA GLY A 120 -21.86 8.23 7.25
C GLY A 120 -22.96 7.69 6.34
N GLN A 121 -22.67 7.28 5.12
CA GLN A 121 -23.66 6.79 4.14
C GLN A 121 -23.66 5.25 3.97
N GLY A 122 -22.75 4.52 4.62
CA GLY A 122 -22.65 3.07 4.47
C GLY A 122 -21.96 2.61 3.17
N LEU A 123 -21.47 3.52 2.36
CA LEU A 123 -20.79 3.23 1.10
C LEU A 123 -19.58 2.30 1.30
N GLU A 124 -18.73 2.62 2.28
CA GLU A 124 -17.53 1.87 2.61
C GLU A 124 -17.84 0.44 3.07
N ALA A 125 -18.81 0.28 3.98
CA ALA A 125 -19.19 -1.02 4.49
C ALA A 125 -19.75 -1.91 3.38
N GLU A 126 -20.59 -1.36 2.51
CA GLU A 126 -21.16 -2.06 1.36
C GLU A 126 -20.09 -2.43 0.32
N TRP A 127 -19.12 -1.53 0.10
CA TRP A 127 -17.98 -1.81 -0.79
C TRP A 127 -17.10 -2.94 -0.26
N LEU A 128 -16.76 -2.93 1.02
CA LEU A 128 -15.99 -4.00 1.66
C LEU A 128 -16.75 -5.33 1.65
N GLU A 129 -18.07 -5.30 1.87
CA GLU A 129 -18.93 -6.47 1.74
C GLU A 129 -18.94 -7.00 0.31
N ALA A 130 -19.03 -6.11 -0.68
CA ALA A 130 -18.97 -6.49 -2.09
C ALA A 130 -17.65 -7.17 -2.45
N LEU A 131 -16.50 -6.64 -2.02
CA LEU A 131 -15.20 -7.27 -2.24
C LEU A 131 -15.15 -8.67 -1.63
N ARG A 132 -15.54 -8.81 -0.36
CA ARG A 132 -15.53 -10.11 0.33
C ARG A 132 -16.47 -11.12 -0.31
N SER A 133 -17.64 -10.69 -0.76
CA SER A 133 -18.59 -11.53 -1.49
C SER A 133 -18.01 -11.99 -2.83
N LEU A 134 -17.38 -11.07 -3.60
CA LEU A 134 -16.76 -11.38 -4.89
C LEU A 134 -15.56 -12.34 -4.76
N TRP A 135 -14.82 -12.26 -3.68
CA TRP A 135 -13.66 -13.13 -3.43
C TRP A 135 -14.01 -14.46 -2.77
N GLY A 136 -15.07 -14.49 -1.96
CA GLY A 136 -15.37 -15.63 -1.08
C GLY A 136 -16.55 -16.50 -1.53
N SER A 137 -17.43 -16.00 -2.42
CA SER A 137 -18.67 -16.70 -2.79
C SER A 137 -18.65 -17.23 -4.24
N ASP A 138 -19.23 -18.42 -4.47
CA ASP A 138 -19.49 -18.94 -5.82
C ASP A 138 -20.55 -18.12 -6.55
N VAL A 139 -21.50 -17.57 -5.79
CA VAL A 139 -22.57 -16.70 -6.29
C VAL A 139 -22.54 -15.43 -5.44
N PRO A 140 -21.69 -14.47 -5.81
CA PRO A 140 -21.62 -13.19 -5.12
C PRO A 140 -22.98 -12.49 -5.13
N ALA A 141 -23.43 -12.08 -3.95
CA ALA A 141 -24.65 -11.32 -3.78
C ALA A 141 -24.47 -10.28 -2.66
N VAL A 142 -24.87 -9.05 -2.95
CA VAL A 142 -24.93 -7.95 -1.99
C VAL A 142 -26.24 -7.20 -2.25
N GLU A 143 -27.05 -7.08 -1.23
CA GLU A 143 -28.23 -6.24 -1.23
C GLU A 143 -27.85 -4.86 -0.67
N GLY A 144 -27.67 -3.90 -1.57
CA GLY A 144 -27.19 -2.59 -1.19
C GLY A 144 -27.64 -1.49 -2.16
N ARG A 145 -27.34 -0.27 -1.78
CA ARG A 145 -27.66 0.94 -2.55
C ARG A 145 -26.55 1.32 -3.52
N PHE A 146 -25.30 1.04 -3.16
CA PHE A 146 -24.12 1.55 -3.83
C PHE A 146 -23.42 0.49 -4.69
N HIS A 147 -23.35 -0.74 -4.19
CA HIS A 147 -22.67 -1.87 -4.84
C HIS A 147 -23.52 -3.13 -4.88
N PRO A 148 -24.76 -3.06 -5.39
CA PRO A 148 -25.60 -4.25 -5.47
C PRO A 148 -24.98 -5.29 -6.41
N LEU A 149 -24.87 -6.52 -5.94
CA LEU A 149 -24.34 -7.65 -6.71
C LEU A 149 -25.38 -8.75 -6.82
N SER A 150 -25.64 -9.21 -8.03
CA SER A 150 -26.50 -10.37 -8.27
C SER A 150 -26.17 -11.03 -9.61
N ASN A 151 -26.32 -12.35 -9.66
CA ASN A 151 -26.15 -13.13 -10.90
C ASN A 151 -24.77 -12.97 -11.57
N LEU A 152 -23.72 -12.82 -10.78
CA LEU A 152 -22.33 -12.68 -11.24
C LEU A 152 -21.50 -13.87 -10.81
N GLN A 153 -20.44 -14.16 -11.55
CA GLN A 153 -19.32 -15.02 -11.11
C GLN A 153 -18.03 -14.25 -11.31
N ALA A 154 -17.20 -14.21 -10.27
CA ALA A 154 -15.99 -13.37 -10.24
C ALA A 154 -14.67 -14.18 -10.29
N ALA A 155 -14.65 -15.29 -11.03
CA ALA A 155 -13.42 -16.06 -11.23
C ALA A 155 -12.37 -15.28 -12.05
N PRO A 156 -11.05 -15.48 -11.79
CA PRO A 156 -10.50 -16.20 -10.67
C PRO A 156 -10.72 -15.48 -9.35
N ARG A 157 -10.73 -16.24 -8.25
CA ARG A 157 -10.67 -15.67 -6.90
C ARG A 157 -9.23 -15.50 -6.47
N PRO A 158 -8.93 -14.61 -5.50
CA PRO A 158 -7.57 -14.51 -4.98
C PRO A 158 -7.05 -15.84 -4.45
N ILE A 159 -5.77 -16.11 -4.64
CA ILE A 159 -5.06 -17.24 -4.03
C ILE A 159 -5.13 -17.13 -2.50
N GLN A 160 -4.98 -15.91 -1.97
CA GLN A 160 -5.12 -15.58 -0.56
C GLN A 160 -6.57 -15.68 -0.04
N GLY A 161 -7.53 -15.98 -0.92
CA GLY A 161 -8.94 -16.20 -0.57
C GLY A 161 -9.72 -14.90 -0.33
N ALA A 162 -10.84 -15.03 0.40
CA ALA A 162 -11.79 -13.93 0.65
C ALA A 162 -11.19 -12.75 1.46
N ARG A 163 -10.01 -12.90 1.99
CA ARG A 163 -9.31 -11.91 2.84
C ARG A 163 -8.02 -11.41 2.21
N LEU A 164 -8.02 -11.23 0.89
CA LEU A 164 -6.93 -10.50 0.24
C LEU A 164 -6.56 -9.26 1.09
N PRO A 165 -5.27 -9.05 1.42
CA PRO A 165 -4.87 -8.00 2.33
C PRO A 165 -5.26 -6.60 1.82
N LEU A 166 -5.87 -5.82 2.72
CA LEU A 166 -6.24 -4.43 2.48
C LEU A 166 -5.44 -3.53 3.42
N TRP A 167 -4.83 -2.51 2.86
CA TRP A 167 -4.22 -1.41 3.59
C TRP A 167 -5.14 -0.20 3.54
N VAL A 168 -5.25 0.52 4.62
CA VAL A 168 -6.04 1.75 4.68
C VAL A 168 -5.12 2.92 4.91
N GLN A 169 -5.13 3.89 4.00
CA GLN A 169 -4.33 5.09 4.12
C GLN A 169 -5.15 6.24 4.71
N GLY A 170 -4.57 7.02 5.60
CA GLY A 170 -5.16 8.28 6.07
C GLY A 170 -4.92 8.55 7.53
N ARG A 171 -5.11 9.82 7.93
CA ARG A 171 -4.92 10.36 9.29
C ARG A 171 -6.23 10.70 10.01
N SER A 172 -7.37 10.26 9.50
CA SER A 172 -8.65 10.49 10.16
C SER A 172 -9.02 9.33 11.08
N ALA A 173 -9.75 9.60 12.15
CA ALA A 173 -10.30 8.56 13.03
C ALA A 173 -11.15 7.53 12.27
N VAL A 174 -11.76 7.94 11.15
CA VAL A 174 -12.51 7.03 10.28
C VAL A 174 -11.58 6.08 9.56
N ALA A 175 -10.48 6.57 8.97
CA ALA A 175 -9.49 5.72 8.29
C ALA A 175 -8.86 4.70 9.27
N VAL A 176 -8.49 5.15 10.47
CA VAL A 176 -7.96 4.27 11.52
C VAL A 176 -8.99 3.20 11.91
N ARG A 177 -10.25 3.58 12.11
CA ARG A 177 -11.32 2.64 12.44
C ARG A 177 -11.56 1.63 11.33
N THR A 178 -11.53 2.05 10.07
CA THR A 178 -11.64 1.14 8.92
C THR A 178 -10.48 0.16 8.87
N ALA A 179 -9.25 0.63 9.12
CA ALA A 179 -8.09 -0.25 9.22
C ALA A 179 -8.26 -1.30 10.32
N LEU A 180 -8.74 -0.90 11.50
CA LEU A 180 -9.02 -1.81 12.62
C LEU A 180 -10.10 -2.85 12.28
N GLN A 181 -11.16 -2.46 11.59
CA GLN A 181 -12.32 -3.31 11.31
C GLN A 181 -12.15 -4.22 10.09
N ALA A 182 -11.37 -3.80 9.10
CA ALA A 182 -11.32 -4.48 7.81
C ALA A 182 -9.91 -4.65 7.23
N GLY A 183 -8.93 -3.84 7.65
CA GLY A 183 -7.59 -3.82 7.09
C GLY A 183 -6.67 -4.92 7.61
N LYS A 184 -5.70 -5.33 6.80
CA LYS A 184 -4.48 -6.01 7.24
C LYS A 184 -3.57 -5.01 7.95
N GLY A 185 -3.47 -3.79 7.41
CA GLY A 185 -2.64 -2.74 7.95
C GLY A 185 -3.20 -1.34 7.73
N TRP A 186 -2.56 -0.42 8.40
CA TRP A 186 -2.78 1.02 8.31
C TRP A 186 -1.53 1.72 7.80
N LEU A 187 -1.66 2.48 6.71
CA LEU A 187 -0.59 3.33 6.20
C LEU A 187 -0.81 4.76 6.73
N CYS A 188 -0.04 5.12 7.75
CA CYS A 188 -0.01 6.46 8.31
C CYS A 188 0.81 7.37 7.39
N PRO A 189 0.24 8.41 6.79
CA PRO A 189 1.03 9.44 6.13
C PRO A 189 1.76 10.25 7.21
N GLY A 190 3.08 10.13 7.28
CA GLY A 190 3.91 10.79 8.27
C GLY A 190 5.13 11.41 7.62
N GLU A 191 5.26 12.74 7.71
CA GLU A 191 6.40 13.48 7.17
C GLU A 191 7.47 13.68 8.23
N ASP A 192 7.09 13.54 9.50
CA ASP A 192 7.93 13.68 10.67
C ASP A 192 7.42 12.83 11.85
N LEU A 193 8.25 12.66 12.84
CA LEU A 193 7.98 11.85 14.01
C LEU A 193 6.78 12.37 14.84
N GLU A 194 6.61 13.69 14.95
CA GLU A 194 5.49 14.29 15.68
C GLU A 194 4.15 13.91 15.05
N THR A 195 4.08 14.01 13.74
CA THR A 195 2.91 13.60 12.93
C THR A 195 2.57 12.12 13.12
N VAL A 196 3.58 11.25 13.15
CA VAL A 196 3.37 9.82 13.36
C VAL A 196 2.94 9.54 14.79
N ALA A 197 3.53 10.19 15.79
CA ALA A 197 3.13 10.05 17.20
C ALA A 197 1.66 10.46 17.43
N GLU A 198 1.19 11.55 16.80
CA GLU A 198 -0.24 11.93 16.82
C GLU A 198 -1.12 10.84 16.20
N GLY A 199 -0.69 10.27 15.09
CA GLY A 199 -1.39 9.17 14.43
C GLY A 199 -1.48 7.92 15.31
N MET A 200 -0.39 7.54 15.97
CA MET A 200 -0.36 6.41 16.91
C MET A 200 -1.22 6.64 18.15
N ALA A 201 -1.27 7.88 18.67
CA ALA A 201 -2.20 8.23 19.74
C ALA A 201 -3.67 8.07 19.31
N MET A 202 -4.00 8.47 18.08
CA MET A 202 -5.34 8.26 17.51
C MET A 202 -5.65 6.77 17.34
N LEU A 203 -4.70 5.96 16.89
CA LEU A 203 -4.86 4.52 16.78
C LEU A 203 -5.20 3.90 18.14
N ALA A 204 -4.44 4.24 19.19
CA ALA A 204 -4.69 3.75 20.53
C ALA A 204 -6.08 4.16 21.07
N GLU A 205 -6.55 5.38 20.76
CA GLU A 205 -7.89 5.81 21.14
C GLU A 205 -9.00 5.02 20.42
N GLU A 206 -8.84 4.72 19.14
CA GLU A 206 -9.82 3.94 18.38
C GLU A 206 -9.80 2.46 18.74
N GLU A 207 -8.64 1.88 19.06
CA GLU A 207 -8.52 0.52 19.61
C GLU A 207 -9.24 0.37 20.95
N ALA A 208 -9.16 1.37 21.81
CA ALA A 208 -9.88 1.37 23.07
C ALA A 208 -11.42 1.43 22.91
N ARG A 209 -11.91 1.88 21.75
CA ARG A 209 -13.34 2.02 21.45
C ARG A 209 -13.91 0.85 20.65
N SER A 210 -13.09 0.07 19.98
CA SER A 210 -13.55 -1.00 19.09
C SER A 210 -12.68 -2.25 19.21
N GLU A 211 -13.32 -3.42 19.22
CA GLU A 211 -12.60 -4.70 19.18
C GLU A 211 -12.24 -5.03 17.74
N ARG A 212 -10.95 -5.30 17.51
CA ARG A 212 -10.48 -5.88 16.25
C ARG A 212 -10.77 -7.39 16.23
N SER A 213 -11.34 -7.88 15.14
CA SER A 213 -11.58 -9.31 14.98
C SER A 213 -10.27 -10.10 14.98
N SER A 214 -10.16 -11.11 15.84
CA SER A 214 -9.00 -12.02 15.88
C SER A 214 -8.70 -12.70 14.53
N ALA A 215 -9.69 -12.80 13.68
CA ALA A 215 -9.56 -13.35 12.34
C ALA A 215 -8.78 -12.43 11.36
N LEU A 216 -8.54 -11.17 11.70
CA LEU A 216 -7.71 -10.22 10.95
C LEU A 216 -6.25 -10.23 11.42
N GLY A 217 -5.93 -10.90 12.52
CA GLY A 217 -4.60 -10.85 13.15
C GLY A 217 -4.29 -9.48 13.77
N LEU A 218 -3.03 -9.22 14.07
CA LEU A 218 -2.57 -7.91 14.50
C LEU A 218 -2.67 -6.91 13.34
N LEU A 219 -2.96 -5.64 13.65
CA LEU A 219 -2.88 -4.57 12.68
C LEU A 219 -1.42 -4.23 12.45
N GLU A 220 -0.96 -4.28 11.21
CA GLU A 220 0.36 -3.76 10.85
C GLU A 220 0.30 -2.25 10.64
N VAL A 221 1.25 -1.53 11.24
CA VAL A 221 1.38 -0.09 11.09
C VAL A 221 2.55 0.21 10.15
N SER A 222 2.24 0.85 9.03
CA SER A 222 3.26 1.36 8.11
C SER A 222 3.24 2.88 8.10
N VAL A 223 4.39 3.51 7.95
CA VAL A 223 4.54 4.96 7.81
C VAL A 223 5.02 5.27 6.39
N LEU A 224 4.31 6.16 5.71
CA LEU A 224 4.76 6.70 4.43
C LEU A 224 5.68 7.89 4.67
N ALA A 225 6.98 7.62 4.71
CA ALA A 225 8.00 8.62 4.98
C ALA A 225 8.33 9.46 3.73
N GLY A 226 8.47 10.75 3.91
CA GLY A 226 8.82 11.70 2.84
C GLY A 226 10.32 11.78 2.55
N ALA A 227 11.15 11.36 3.51
CA ALA A 227 12.61 11.36 3.41
C ALA A 227 13.16 10.15 4.19
N LEU A 228 14.41 9.84 3.97
CA LEU A 228 15.12 8.82 4.75
C LEU A 228 15.25 9.32 6.20
N PRO A 229 14.72 8.58 7.20
CA PRO A 229 14.84 8.97 8.59
C PRO A 229 16.29 8.86 9.07
N SER A 230 16.66 9.59 10.11
CA SER A 230 17.92 9.34 10.80
C SER A 230 17.85 8.02 11.60
N PRO A 231 18.99 7.44 12.00
CA PRO A 231 18.98 6.26 12.89
C PRO A 231 18.22 6.50 14.20
N GLU A 232 18.30 7.72 14.76
CA GLU A 232 17.57 8.10 15.96
C GLU A 232 16.04 8.14 15.70
N ASP A 233 15.62 8.64 14.54
CA ASP A 233 14.21 8.63 14.15
C ASP A 233 13.71 7.20 13.91
N LEU A 234 14.54 6.32 13.37
CA LEU A 234 14.19 4.93 13.15
C LEU A 234 13.90 4.21 14.48
N GLU A 235 14.77 4.35 15.49
CA GLU A 235 14.56 3.81 16.83
C GLU A 235 13.25 4.38 17.42
N ALA A 236 12.98 5.67 17.25
CA ALA A 236 11.76 6.29 17.73
C ALA A 236 10.50 5.77 17.02
N TYR A 237 10.54 5.46 15.71
CA TYR A 237 9.44 4.79 15.02
C TYR A 237 9.18 3.38 15.55
N GLU A 238 10.25 2.61 15.84
CA GLU A 238 10.11 1.28 16.46
C GLU A 238 9.50 1.35 17.86
N GLU A 239 9.94 2.31 18.68
CA GLU A 239 9.37 2.54 20.02
C GLU A 239 7.88 2.93 19.96
N LEU A 240 7.46 3.64 18.90
CA LEU A 240 6.06 3.97 18.67
C LEU A 240 5.23 2.76 18.19
N GLY A 241 5.86 1.64 17.82
CA GLY A 241 5.19 0.45 17.33
C GLY A 241 4.92 0.46 15.82
N VAL A 242 5.76 1.16 15.05
CA VAL A 242 5.74 1.12 13.59
C VAL A 242 6.40 -0.18 13.11
N ASP A 243 5.70 -0.95 12.28
CA ASP A 243 6.19 -2.23 11.75
C ASP A 243 6.99 -2.05 10.46
N ARG A 244 6.65 -1.03 9.66
CA ARG A 244 7.24 -0.81 8.33
C ARG A 244 7.39 0.67 8.00
N LEU A 245 8.54 1.02 7.40
CA LEU A 245 8.71 2.29 6.71
C LEU A 245 8.55 2.10 5.20
N VAL A 246 7.67 2.88 4.61
CA VAL A 246 7.46 2.93 3.16
C VAL A 246 8.09 4.22 2.65
N LEU A 247 9.20 4.10 1.95
CA LEU A 247 10.00 5.23 1.50
C LEU A 247 9.56 5.71 0.12
N ARG A 248 9.32 6.99 -0.04
CA ARG A 248 9.03 7.58 -1.35
C ARG A 248 10.28 7.60 -2.21
N LEU A 249 10.19 7.06 -3.42
CA LEU A 249 11.25 7.27 -4.40
C LEU A 249 11.42 8.76 -4.68
N PRO A 250 12.66 9.29 -4.66
CA PRO A 250 12.90 10.68 -5.01
C PRO A 250 12.54 10.97 -6.48
N PRO A 251 12.09 12.18 -6.82
CA PRO A 251 11.74 12.54 -8.20
C PRO A 251 13.00 12.81 -9.04
N ASP A 252 13.77 11.77 -9.32
CA ASP A 252 15.07 11.90 -9.98
C ASP A 252 15.26 10.84 -11.08
N ARG A 253 16.47 10.76 -11.65
CA ARG A 253 16.87 9.80 -12.70
C ARG A 253 17.10 8.41 -12.13
N ALA A 254 17.05 7.38 -12.98
CA ALA A 254 17.22 5.99 -12.60
C ALA A 254 18.44 5.72 -11.70
N GLN A 255 19.62 6.23 -12.08
CA GLN A 255 20.87 6.04 -11.31
C GLN A 255 20.81 6.64 -9.90
N VAL A 256 20.04 7.71 -9.71
CA VAL A 256 19.83 8.29 -8.37
C VAL A 256 18.87 7.43 -7.56
N LEU A 257 17.88 6.79 -8.20
CA LEU A 257 16.96 5.85 -7.55
C LEU A 257 17.68 4.59 -7.12
N GLU A 258 18.56 4.03 -7.96
CA GLU A 258 19.40 2.88 -7.62
C GLU A 258 20.29 3.20 -6.41
N ALA A 259 21.05 4.30 -6.47
CA ALA A 259 21.87 4.75 -5.35
C ALA A 259 21.06 5.00 -4.06
N PHE A 260 19.84 5.53 -4.18
CA PHE A 260 18.96 5.70 -3.03
C PHE A 260 18.60 4.37 -2.36
N LEU A 261 18.33 3.31 -3.14
CA LEU A 261 18.04 1.98 -2.59
C LEU A 261 19.28 1.38 -1.91
N GLU A 262 20.45 1.52 -2.53
CA GLU A 262 21.73 1.08 -1.97
C GLU A 262 22.06 1.81 -0.67
N ASP A 263 21.90 3.14 -0.62
CA ASP A 263 22.11 3.96 0.58
C ASP A 263 21.18 3.53 1.73
N VAL A 264 19.92 3.20 1.43
CA VAL A 264 18.96 2.70 2.43
C VAL A 264 19.40 1.34 2.96
N ALA A 265 19.81 0.43 2.09
CA ALA A 265 20.23 -0.90 2.47
C ALA A 265 21.51 -0.85 3.33
N GLU A 266 22.50 -0.05 2.92
CA GLU A 266 23.73 0.16 3.70
C GLU A 266 23.47 0.76 5.08
N ALA A 267 22.48 1.66 5.17
CA ALA A 267 22.19 2.35 6.43
C ALA A 267 21.40 1.51 7.43
N TYR A 268 20.54 0.56 6.98
CA TYR A 268 19.51 -0.03 7.83
C TYR A 268 19.38 -1.55 7.77
N PHE A 269 20.05 -2.25 6.85
CA PHE A 269 19.96 -3.70 6.74
C PHE A 269 21.23 -4.36 7.29
N ASP A 270 21.12 -4.98 8.46
CA ASP A 270 22.24 -5.57 9.19
C ASP A 270 23.02 -6.62 8.40
N ASP A 271 22.36 -7.35 7.48
CA ASP A 271 22.97 -8.40 6.68
C ASP A 271 23.89 -7.90 5.55
N PHE A 272 23.90 -6.59 5.27
CA PHE A 272 24.75 -6.00 4.23
C PHE A 272 26.23 -5.88 4.67
N LEU A 273 26.50 -6.02 5.97
CA LEU A 273 27.83 -5.89 6.55
C LEU A 273 28.59 -7.23 6.68
N ASP A 274 27.92 -8.36 6.42
CA ASP A 274 28.51 -9.72 6.51
C ASP A 274 28.80 -10.33 5.12
N GLU A 275 29.43 -9.60 4.19
CA GLU A 275 30.15 -10.26 3.10
C GLU A 275 31.37 -10.97 3.70
N PRO A 276 31.52 -12.31 3.55
CA PRO A 276 32.74 -12.97 3.94
C PRO A 276 33.85 -12.46 3.04
N GLU A 277 34.85 -11.79 3.63
CA GLU A 277 36.12 -11.55 2.97
C GLU A 277 36.66 -12.90 2.43
N GLY A 278 36.48 -13.11 1.12
CA GLY A 278 36.91 -14.30 0.38
C GLY A 278 38.36 -14.20 -0.13
#